data_d0cf5c3db04c91a40628b22e37351021
#
_entry.id   d0cf5c3db04c91a40628b22e37351021
#
_cell.length_a   1.000
_cell.length_b   1.000
_cell.length_c   1.000
_cell.angle_alpha   90.00
_cell.angle_beta   90.00
_cell.angle_gamma   90.00
#
_symmetry.space_group_name_H-M   'P 1'
#
loop_
_entity.id
_entity.type
_entity.pdbx_description
1 polymer ?
#
loop_
_entity_poly.entity_id
_entity_poly.type
_entity_poly.pdbx_seq_one_letter_code
_entity_poly.pdbx_strand_id
1 'polypeptide(L)'
;MTDDFFKITDAIDRAALHSTFLKGLIDRQPALVEAIKTGNFDVSEVEEEMPVARRLRLDRRAVALTVAIGDLSGLFDLTEVTRRLSAFADRALDIAIRTAIAERTPDAESKGFAALALGKQGSFELNYSSDIDPILIYDPDTLPRRGREEPEEAAVRIGRRVVELLQARDADGYVLRVDLRLRPSPEITPIVLPVDAAISYYESQALAWERAAFIRARAAAGDRALGQRFLDEISPFVWRRGLDFGAVREIRAMSHRIRDHYSAGQLFGPGYDLKRGRGGIREAEFFAQIHQLIHGGRDPS
;
A
#
# COMPACT_ATOMS: atom_id res chain seq x y z
N MET A 1 3.69 24.34 -25.27
CA MET A 1 4.15 25.02 -24.05
C MET A 1 3.12 26.01 -23.47
N THR A 2 2.43 26.84 -24.27
CA THR A 2 1.46 27.81 -23.75
C THR A 2 0.17 27.23 -23.17
N ASP A 3 -0.41 26.17 -23.74
CA ASP A 3 -1.68 25.57 -23.27
C ASP A 3 -1.52 24.84 -21.91
N ASP A 4 -0.47 24.05 -21.75
CA ASP A 4 -0.21 23.32 -20.50
C ASP A 4 0.12 24.27 -19.33
N PHE A 5 0.84 25.36 -19.59
CA PHE A 5 1.10 26.38 -18.57
C PHE A 5 -0.18 27.00 -18.03
N PHE A 6 -1.15 27.32 -18.91
CA PHE A 6 -2.44 27.85 -18.49
C PHE A 6 -3.25 26.83 -17.69
N LYS A 7 -3.29 25.57 -18.12
CA LYS A 7 -3.96 24.47 -17.40
C LYS A 7 -3.38 24.27 -16.00
N ILE A 8 -2.05 24.27 -15.88
CA ILE A 8 -1.36 24.11 -14.60
C ILE A 8 -1.65 25.31 -13.68
N THR A 9 -1.57 26.52 -14.19
CA THR A 9 -1.82 27.74 -13.39
C THR A 9 -3.25 27.78 -12.88
N ASP A 10 -4.26 27.50 -13.73
CA ASP A 10 -5.65 27.38 -13.35
C ASP A 10 -5.87 26.27 -12.28
N ALA A 11 -5.20 25.13 -12.44
CA ALA A 11 -5.28 24.03 -11.48
C ALA A 11 -4.72 24.44 -10.10
N ILE A 12 -3.60 25.18 -10.06
CA ILE A 12 -3.02 25.70 -8.81
C ILE A 12 -3.99 26.68 -8.14
N ASP A 13 -4.57 27.62 -8.89
CA ASP A 13 -5.49 28.62 -8.37
C ASP A 13 -6.77 27.95 -7.80
N ARG A 14 -7.36 26.98 -8.52
CA ARG A 14 -8.49 26.19 -8.04
C ARG A 14 -8.14 25.37 -6.80
N ALA A 15 -6.98 24.74 -6.78
CA ALA A 15 -6.51 24.00 -5.62
C ALA A 15 -6.33 24.90 -4.39
N ALA A 16 -5.76 26.10 -4.55
CA ALA A 16 -5.61 27.06 -3.47
C ALA A 16 -6.96 27.62 -2.97
N LEU A 17 -7.93 27.81 -3.87
CA LEU A 17 -9.24 28.34 -3.53
C LEU A 17 -10.13 27.31 -2.82
N HIS A 18 -10.12 26.05 -3.25
CA HIS A 18 -11.11 25.05 -2.86
C HIS A 18 -10.59 23.97 -1.90
N SER A 19 -9.27 23.89 -1.64
CA SER A 19 -8.67 22.91 -0.75
C SER A 19 -7.72 23.56 0.25
N THR A 20 -8.12 23.59 1.53
CA THR A 20 -7.25 24.08 2.61
C THR A 20 -5.96 23.26 2.74
N PHE A 21 -6.03 21.96 2.44
CA PHE A 21 -4.86 21.07 2.43
C PHE A 21 -3.88 21.46 1.31
N LEU A 22 -4.36 21.55 0.05
CA LEU A 22 -3.51 21.90 -1.08
C LEU A 22 -2.99 23.33 -0.98
N LYS A 23 -3.80 24.28 -0.51
CA LYS A 23 -3.35 25.63 -0.22
C LYS A 23 -2.15 25.62 0.73
N GLY A 24 -2.25 24.87 1.84
CA GLY A 24 -1.15 24.76 2.80
C GLY A 24 0.11 24.11 2.22
N LEU A 25 -0.01 23.22 1.22
CA LEU A 25 1.14 22.67 0.49
C LEU A 25 1.75 23.68 -0.48
N ILE A 26 0.93 24.43 -1.24
CA ILE A 26 1.34 25.48 -2.15
C ILE A 26 2.13 26.58 -1.40
N ASP A 27 1.59 27.04 -0.26
CA ASP A 27 2.21 28.11 0.54
C ASP A 27 3.59 27.68 1.12
N ARG A 28 3.80 26.39 1.39
CA ARG A 28 5.03 25.84 2.01
C ARG A 28 6.08 25.39 1.02
N GLN A 29 5.75 25.20 -0.26
CA GLN A 29 6.62 24.61 -1.28
C GLN A 29 6.70 25.49 -2.53
N PRO A 30 7.08 26.80 -2.42
CA PRO A 30 7.05 27.73 -3.54
C PRO A 30 8.00 27.30 -4.70
N ALA A 31 9.15 26.73 -4.39
CA ALA A 31 10.08 26.25 -5.40
C ALA A 31 9.49 25.08 -6.21
N LEU A 32 8.82 24.14 -5.55
CA LEU A 32 8.10 23.04 -6.21
C LEU A 32 6.96 23.57 -7.08
N VAL A 33 6.21 24.58 -6.61
CA VAL A 33 5.14 25.21 -7.40
C VAL A 33 5.70 25.82 -8.69
N GLU A 34 6.82 26.53 -8.63
CA GLU A 34 7.47 27.09 -9.83
C GLU A 34 7.96 25.98 -10.77
N ALA A 35 8.53 24.90 -10.24
CA ALA A 35 8.91 23.74 -11.06
C ALA A 35 7.69 23.12 -11.77
N ILE A 36 6.58 22.91 -11.04
CA ILE A 36 5.34 22.39 -11.62
C ILE A 36 4.79 23.30 -12.72
N LYS A 37 4.82 24.64 -12.55
CA LYS A 37 4.40 25.61 -13.57
C LYS A 37 5.17 25.48 -14.86
N THR A 38 6.44 25.08 -14.79
CA THR A 38 7.28 24.82 -15.98
C THR A 38 7.07 23.42 -16.57
N GLY A 39 6.14 22.63 -16.05
CA GLY A 39 5.86 21.27 -16.48
C GLY A 39 6.79 20.21 -15.88
N ASN A 40 7.61 20.57 -14.89
CA ASN A 40 8.47 19.63 -14.20
C ASN A 40 7.74 19.04 -12.96
N PHE A 41 7.24 17.82 -13.11
CA PHE A 41 6.51 17.07 -12.06
C PHE A 41 7.37 16.05 -11.32
N ASP A 42 8.68 15.98 -11.56
CA ASP A 42 9.57 14.96 -11.00
C ASP A 42 10.62 15.56 -10.03
N VAL A 43 10.33 16.73 -9.47
CA VAL A 43 11.22 17.42 -8.53
C VAL A 43 11.04 16.86 -7.12
N SER A 44 12.15 16.49 -6.49
CA SER A 44 12.27 16.26 -5.05
C SER A 44 13.08 17.41 -4.44
N GLU A 45 12.51 18.14 -3.48
CA GLU A 45 13.19 19.22 -2.74
C GLU A 45 13.94 18.72 -1.49
N VAL A 46 14.13 17.39 -1.38
CA VAL A 46 14.54 16.78 -0.12
C VAL A 46 16.05 16.57 -0.04
N GLU A 47 16.70 17.24 0.90
CA GLU A 47 18.13 17.10 1.19
C GLU A 47 18.44 15.71 1.79
N GLU A 48 19.50 15.04 1.29
CA GLU A 48 19.89 13.69 1.73
C GLU A 48 20.36 13.65 3.20
N GLU A 49 20.90 14.74 3.74
CA GLU A 49 21.41 14.85 5.12
C GLU A 49 20.31 14.94 6.19
N MET A 50 19.05 15.08 5.79
CA MET A 50 17.91 15.25 6.69
C MET A 50 17.53 13.91 7.37
N PRO A 51 17.04 13.95 8.65
CA PRO A 51 16.50 12.73 9.30
C PRO A 51 15.45 12.04 8.42
N VAL A 52 15.58 10.72 8.22
CA VAL A 52 14.77 9.93 7.28
C VAL A 52 13.27 10.12 7.49
N ALA A 53 12.82 10.13 8.75
CA ALA A 53 11.39 10.31 9.05
C ALA A 53 10.84 11.66 8.54
N ARG A 54 11.63 12.73 8.67
CA ARG A 54 11.24 14.06 8.16
C ARG A 54 11.30 14.09 6.64
N ARG A 55 12.37 13.54 6.06
CA ARG A 55 12.53 13.43 4.60
C ARG A 55 11.33 12.77 3.95
N LEU A 56 10.89 11.61 4.46
CA LEU A 56 9.74 10.88 3.95
C LEU A 56 8.42 11.69 4.04
N ARG A 57 8.23 12.51 5.09
CA ARG A 57 7.04 13.36 5.21
C ARG A 57 7.04 14.52 4.20
N LEU A 58 8.20 15.13 4.00
CA LEU A 58 8.35 16.18 2.98
C LEU A 58 8.16 15.62 1.56
N ASP A 59 8.72 14.45 1.29
CA ASP A 59 8.53 13.73 0.01
C ASP A 59 7.05 13.41 -0.24
N ARG A 60 6.33 12.96 0.79
CA ARG A 60 4.87 12.77 0.70
C ARG A 60 4.13 14.06 0.34
N ARG A 61 4.52 15.19 0.94
CA ARG A 61 3.91 16.49 0.64
C ARG A 61 4.16 16.90 -0.81
N ALA A 62 5.39 16.74 -1.27
CA ALA A 62 5.77 17.03 -2.65
C ALA A 62 4.99 16.16 -3.64
N VAL A 63 4.94 14.85 -3.42
CA VAL A 63 4.15 13.92 -4.25
C VAL A 63 2.67 14.26 -4.22
N ALA A 64 2.11 14.59 -3.05
CA ALA A 64 0.69 14.94 -2.93
C ALA A 64 0.34 16.20 -3.74
N LEU A 65 1.19 17.24 -3.69
CA LEU A 65 1.00 18.46 -4.46
C LEU A 65 1.15 18.20 -5.96
N THR A 66 2.25 17.57 -6.34
CA THR A 66 2.60 17.25 -7.74
C THR A 66 1.48 16.45 -8.41
N VAL A 67 1.05 15.38 -7.78
CA VAL A 67 -0.01 14.50 -8.32
C VAL A 67 -1.34 15.24 -8.39
N ALA A 68 -1.70 16.01 -7.35
CA ALA A 68 -2.96 16.77 -7.34
C ALA A 68 -3.02 17.82 -8.45
N ILE A 69 -1.93 18.54 -8.70
CA ILE A 69 -1.90 19.55 -9.78
C ILE A 69 -1.90 18.87 -11.15
N GLY A 70 -1.18 17.76 -11.33
CA GLY A 70 -1.21 16.98 -12.57
C GLY A 70 -2.59 16.45 -12.91
N ASP A 71 -3.32 15.96 -11.91
CA ASP A 71 -4.71 15.48 -12.02
C ASP A 71 -5.68 16.64 -12.35
N LEU A 72 -5.66 17.72 -11.54
CA LEU A 72 -6.53 18.88 -11.72
C LEU A 72 -6.30 19.62 -13.02
N SER A 73 -5.09 19.62 -13.57
CA SER A 73 -4.78 20.21 -14.88
C SER A 73 -5.18 19.30 -16.06
N GLY A 74 -5.52 18.02 -15.79
CA GLY A 74 -5.81 17.02 -16.81
C GLY A 74 -4.57 16.52 -17.56
N LEU A 75 -3.36 16.80 -17.04
CA LEU A 75 -2.11 16.28 -17.61
C LEU A 75 -1.82 14.85 -17.19
N PHE A 76 -2.31 14.46 -16.01
CA PHE A 76 -2.25 13.07 -15.55
C PHE A 76 -3.63 12.44 -15.68
N ASP A 77 -3.68 11.26 -16.29
CA ASP A 77 -4.86 10.41 -16.25
C ASP A 77 -4.93 9.62 -14.92
N LEU A 78 -6.03 8.91 -14.72
CA LEU A 78 -6.24 8.12 -13.51
C LEU A 78 -5.10 7.11 -13.27
N THR A 79 -4.61 6.47 -14.33
CA THR A 79 -3.54 5.48 -14.24
C THR A 79 -2.24 6.10 -13.77
N GLU A 80 -1.86 7.26 -14.31
CA GLU A 80 -0.65 7.98 -13.90
C GLU A 80 -0.76 8.47 -12.45
N VAL A 81 -1.91 9.01 -12.04
CA VAL A 81 -2.17 9.44 -10.65
C VAL A 81 -1.96 8.29 -9.67
N THR A 82 -2.65 7.17 -9.88
CA THR A 82 -2.60 6.03 -8.96
C THR A 82 -1.24 5.34 -8.97
N ARG A 83 -0.59 5.26 -10.12
CA ARG A 83 0.76 4.71 -10.27
C ARG A 83 1.81 5.54 -9.50
N ARG A 84 1.77 6.88 -9.59
CA ARG A 84 2.67 7.77 -8.84
C ARG A 84 2.48 7.63 -7.33
N LEU A 85 1.24 7.59 -6.86
CA LEU A 85 0.93 7.38 -5.44
C LEU A 85 1.41 6.02 -4.94
N SER A 86 1.22 4.95 -5.72
CA SER A 86 1.67 3.60 -5.37
C SER A 86 3.20 3.49 -5.40
N ALA A 87 3.87 4.09 -6.38
CA ALA A 87 5.32 4.12 -6.46
C ALA A 87 5.94 4.89 -5.28
N PHE A 88 5.31 5.98 -4.84
CA PHE A 88 5.73 6.66 -3.62
C PHE A 88 5.60 5.74 -2.39
N ALA A 89 4.47 5.04 -2.24
CA ALA A 89 4.25 4.13 -1.12
C ALA A 89 5.31 3.01 -1.07
N ASP A 90 5.67 2.45 -2.24
CA ASP A 90 6.73 1.44 -2.34
C ASP A 90 8.09 1.98 -1.92
N ARG A 91 8.47 3.16 -2.43
CA ARG A 91 9.73 3.80 -2.07
C ARG A 91 9.80 4.13 -0.58
N ALA A 92 8.72 4.70 -0.03
CA ALA A 92 8.67 5.05 1.38
C ALA A 92 8.79 3.81 2.28
N LEU A 93 8.12 2.72 1.93
CA LEU A 93 8.19 1.45 2.64
C LEU A 93 9.59 0.82 2.53
N ASP A 94 10.21 0.86 1.36
CA ASP A 94 11.58 0.35 1.12
C ASP A 94 12.63 1.14 1.93
N ILE A 95 12.55 2.48 1.90
CA ILE A 95 13.42 3.34 2.70
C ILE A 95 13.23 3.08 4.19
N ALA A 96 11.99 2.91 4.67
CA ALA A 96 11.71 2.63 6.07
C ALA A 96 12.31 1.27 6.51
N ILE A 97 12.22 0.23 5.68
CA ILE A 97 12.83 -1.08 5.94
C ILE A 97 14.35 -0.96 6.01
N ARG A 98 14.98 -0.37 5.00
CA ARG A 98 16.44 -0.18 4.98
C ARG A 98 16.92 0.61 6.20
N THR A 99 16.21 1.68 6.55
CA THR A 99 16.55 2.50 7.72
C THR A 99 16.43 1.70 9.00
N ALA A 100 15.35 0.96 9.20
CA ALA A 100 15.13 0.15 10.40
C ALA A 100 16.19 -0.95 10.56
N ILE A 101 16.67 -1.55 9.46
CA ILE A 101 17.79 -2.49 9.47
C ILE A 101 19.10 -1.78 9.78
N ALA A 102 19.43 -0.70 9.07
CA ALA A 102 20.69 0.04 9.22
C ALA A 102 20.86 0.67 10.63
N GLU A 103 19.80 1.15 11.26
CA GLU A 103 19.84 1.65 12.65
C GLU A 103 20.25 0.56 13.65
N ARG A 104 20.05 -0.71 13.32
CA ARG A 104 20.37 -1.86 14.16
C ARG A 104 21.68 -2.53 13.78
N THR A 105 21.93 -2.66 12.50
CA THR A 105 23.07 -3.34 11.89
C THR A 105 23.62 -2.50 10.73
N PRO A 106 24.40 -1.44 11.00
CA PRO A 106 24.76 -0.42 10.00
C PRO A 106 25.45 -0.94 8.74
N ASP A 107 26.27 -2.00 8.86
CA ASP A 107 27.06 -2.54 7.76
C ASP A 107 26.39 -3.74 7.07
N ALA A 108 25.17 -4.09 7.46
CA ALA A 108 24.48 -5.23 6.89
C ALA A 108 23.71 -4.87 5.62
N GLU A 109 23.69 -5.78 4.66
CA GLU A 109 22.77 -5.69 3.52
C GLU A 109 21.32 -5.80 4.00
N SER A 110 20.42 -5.05 3.36
CA SER A 110 18.97 -5.11 3.65
C SER A 110 18.36 -6.37 3.00
N LYS A 111 18.76 -7.55 3.48
CA LYS A 111 18.25 -8.86 3.07
C LYS A 111 17.37 -9.49 4.15
N GLY A 112 16.64 -10.52 3.77
CA GLY A 112 15.87 -11.34 4.69
C GLY A 112 14.67 -10.65 5.35
N PHE A 113 14.26 -9.46 4.88
CA PHE A 113 13.04 -8.79 5.32
C PHE A 113 12.30 -8.22 4.11
N ALA A 114 11.07 -8.65 3.89
CA ALA A 114 10.28 -8.24 2.75
C ALA A 114 8.89 -7.71 3.16
N ALA A 115 8.37 -6.79 2.38
CA ALA A 115 7.01 -6.33 2.45
C ALA A 115 6.25 -6.67 1.15
N LEU A 116 5.14 -7.38 1.30
CA LEU A 116 4.20 -7.68 0.23
C LEU A 116 3.11 -6.63 0.23
N ALA A 117 2.93 -5.92 -0.88
CA ALA A 117 1.82 -5.00 -1.04
C ALA A 117 0.57 -5.75 -1.49
N LEU A 118 -0.52 -5.55 -0.77
CA LEU A 118 -1.84 -6.07 -1.09
C LEU A 118 -2.80 -4.91 -1.41
N GLY A 119 -4.04 -5.24 -1.69
CA GLY A 119 -5.08 -4.25 -1.93
C GLY A 119 -4.75 -3.30 -3.09
N LYS A 120 -5.06 -2.02 -2.94
CA LYS A 120 -4.84 -1.00 -3.97
C LYS A 120 -3.36 -0.75 -4.27
N GLN A 121 -2.49 -0.84 -3.25
CA GLN A 121 -1.05 -0.72 -3.47
C GLN A 121 -0.53 -1.86 -4.34
N GLY A 122 -1.01 -3.08 -4.13
CA GLY A 122 -0.61 -4.25 -4.90
C GLY A 122 -0.88 -4.11 -6.39
N SER A 123 -2.01 -3.53 -6.78
CA SER A 123 -2.40 -3.30 -8.18
C SER A 123 -1.97 -1.93 -8.75
N PHE A 124 -1.15 -1.16 -8.06
CA PHE A 124 -0.80 0.22 -8.44
C PHE A 124 -2.00 1.16 -8.56
N GLU A 125 -3.04 0.92 -7.77
CA GLU A 125 -4.31 1.67 -7.75
C GLU A 125 -4.50 2.49 -6.46
N LEU A 126 -3.40 2.85 -5.77
CA LEU A 126 -3.48 3.62 -4.54
C LEU A 126 -4.06 5.02 -4.84
N ASN A 127 -5.03 5.45 -4.05
CA ASN A 127 -5.59 6.80 -4.17
C ASN A 127 -5.04 7.75 -3.09
N TYR A 128 -5.39 9.04 -3.16
CA TYR A 128 -4.81 10.14 -2.37
C TYR A 128 -4.75 9.92 -0.86
N SER A 129 -5.66 9.22 -0.27
CA SER A 129 -5.73 9.03 1.19
C SER A 129 -5.97 7.57 1.58
N SER A 130 -5.49 6.63 0.77
CA SER A 130 -5.54 5.22 1.11
C SER A 130 -4.56 4.87 2.21
N ASP A 131 -4.93 3.89 3.03
CA ASP A 131 -4.00 3.11 3.82
C ASP A 131 -3.22 2.16 2.89
N ILE A 132 -2.06 1.71 3.33
CA ILE A 132 -1.36 0.57 2.74
C ILE A 132 -1.61 -0.67 3.60
N ASP A 133 -1.78 -1.81 2.95
CA ASP A 133 -2.10 -3.09 3.59
C ASP A 133 -0.95 -4.10 3.38
N PRO A 134 0.25 -3.88 3.94
CA PRO A 134 1.36 -4.78 3.71
C PRO A 134 1.29 -6.03 4.60
N ILE A 135 1.79 -7.16 4.07
CA ILE A 135 2.21 -8.31 4.87
C ILE A 135 3.73 -8.26 4.98
N LEU A 136 4.25 -8.30 6.21
CA LEU A 136 5.68 -8.28 6.48
C LEU A 136 6.15 -9.70 6.77
N ILE A 137 7.18 -10.13 6.04
CA ILE A 137 7.78 -11.45 6.20
C ILE A 137 9.29 -11.33 6.38
N TYR A 138 9.89 -12.33 7.02
CA TYR A 138 11.34 -12.42 7.16
C TYR A 138 11.85 -13.85 6.96
N ASP A 139 13.11 -13.94 6.56
CA ASP A 139 13.88 -15.17 6.47
C ASP A 139 14.81 -15.26 7.69
N PRO A 140 14.65 -16.25 8.61
CA PRO A 140 15.46 -16.35 9.81
C PRO A 140 16.95 -16.51 9.56
N ASP A 141 17.34 -17.07 8.41
CA ASP A 141 18.72 -17.39 8.10
C ASP A 141 19.48 -16.18 7.56
N THR A 142 18.81 -15.29 6.83
CA THR A 142 19.43 -14.15 6.14
C THR A 142 19.14 -12.80 6.77
N LEU A 143 18.18 -12.72 7.71
CA LEU A 143 17.83 -11.48 8.39
C LEU A 143 18.99 -10.94 9.23
N PRO A 144 19.49 -9.70 9.01
CA PRO A 144 20.49 -9.08 9.84
C PRO A 144 20.01 -8.90 11.28
N ARG A 145 20.82 -9.35 12.24
CA ARG A 145 20.52 -9.26 13.67
C ARG A 145 21.75 -9.00 14.53
N ARG A 146 21.57 -8.52 15.73
CA ARG A 146 22.64 -8.21 16.67
C ARG A 146 23.01 -9.44 17.50
N GLY A 147 24.28 -9.83 17.46
CA GLY A 147 24.84 -10.81 18.39
C GLY A 147 24.04 -12.12 18.47
N ARG A 148 23.51 -12.41 19.66
CA ARG A 148 22.71 -13.62 19.96
C ARG A 148 21.20 -13.36 19.94
N GLU A 149 20.74 -12.29 19.31
CA GLU A 149 19.31 -11.96 19.23
C GLU A 149 18.56 -13.02 18.39
N GLU A 150 17.40 -13.43 18.90
CA GLU A 150 16.55 -14.36 18.16
C GLU A 150 15.99 -13.70 16.89
N PRO A 151 15.88 -14.42 15.76
CA PRO A 151 15.43 -13.85 14.49
C PRO A 151 14.04 -13.20 14.59
N GLU A 152 13.12 -13.81 15.32
CA GLU A 152 11.77 -13.27 15.53
C GLU A 152 11.79 -11.93 16.26
N GLU A 153 12.60 -11.82 17.33
CA GLU A 153 12.74 -10.55 18.06
C GLU A 153 13.30 -9.44 17.16
N ALA A 154 14.33 -9.76 16.38
CA ALA A 154 14.93 -8.82 15.43
C ALA A 154 13.90 -8.36 14.40
N ALA A 155 13.18 -9.30 13.77
CA ALA A 155 12.15 -9.02 12.78
C ALA A 155 11.02 -8.14 13.34
N VAL A 156 10.50 -8.45 14.52
CA VAL A 156 9.43 -7.67 15.16
C VAL A 156 9.90 -6.26 15.49
N ARG A 157 11.16 -6.08 15.95
CA ARG A 157 11.72 -4.74 16.22
C ARG A 157 11.88 -3.93 14.95
N ILE A 158 12.37 -4.56 13.86
CA ILE A 158 12.47 -3.92 12.55
C ILE A 158 11.05 -3.53 12.08
N GLY A 159 10.08 -4.44 12.10
CA GLY A 159 8.71 -4.17 11.68
C GLY A 159 8.04 -3.05 12.46
N ARG A 160 8.21 -3.00 13.80
CA ARG A 160 7.71 -1.89 14.62
C ARG A 160 8.36 -0.56 14.23
N ARG A 161 9.65 -0.55 13.95
CA ARG A 161 10.34 0.66 13.52
C ARG A 161 9.90 1.13 12.14
N VAL A 162 9.65 0.23 11.20
CA VAL A 162 9.06 0.53 9.89
C VAL A 162 7.70 1.21 10.06
N VAL A 163 6.81 0.64 10.87
CA VAL A 163 5.49 1.22 11.13
C VAL A 163 5.61 2.60 11.77
N GLU A 164 6.51 2.76 12.74
CA GLU A 164 6.76 4.04 13.40
C GLU A 164 7.23 5.12 12.40
N LEU A 165 8.22 4.81 11.56
CA LEU A 165 8.74 5.73 10.53
C LEU A 165 7.65 6.22 9.58
N LEU A 166 6.68 5.35 9.24
CA LEU A 166 5.61 5.66 8.31
C LEU A 166 4.41 6.35 8.96
N GLN A 167 4.02 5.95 10.19
CA GLN A 167 2.78 6.42 10.82
C GLN A 167 2.97 7.56 11.83
N ALA A 168 4.16 7.71 12.40
CA ALA A 168 4.39 8.74 13.44
C ALA A 168 4.06 10.12 12.88
N ARG A 169 3.30 10.88 13.67
CA ARG A 169 2.78 12.20 13.30
C ARG A 169 3.51 13.29 14.05
N ASP A 170 3.96 14.31 13.34
CA ASP A 170 4.53 15.54 13.90
C ASP A 170 4.02 16.79 13.17
N ALA A 171 4.71 17.92 13.29
CA ALA A 171 4.38 19.17 12.62
C ALA A 171 4.41 19.05 11.08
N ASP A 172 5.20 18.09 10.55
CA ASP A 172 5.27 17.80 9.12
C ASP A 172 4.22 16.76 8.67
N GLY A 173 3.39 16.23 9.57
CA GLY A 173 2.35 15.25 9.28
C GLY A 173 2.83 13.80 9.49
N TYR A 174 2.36 12.89 8.66
CA TYR A 174 2.76 11.46 8.63
C TYR A 174 3.09 11.06 7.20
N VAL A 175 3.73 9.92 7.00
CA VAL A 175 4.05 9.41 5.65
C VAL A 175 2.88 8.61 5.09
N LEU A 176 2.57 7.47 5.71
CA LEU A 176 1.49 6.56 5.28
C LEU A 176 0.80 5.96 6.51
N ARG A 177 -0.47 5.65 6.40
CA ARG A 177 -1.15 4.80 7.38
C ARG A 177 -0.95 3.35 6.97
N VAL A 178 -0.56 2.49 7.92
CA VAL A 178 -0.23 1.09 7.69
C VAL A 178 -1.26 0.21 8.40
N ASP A 179 -1.94 -0.65 7.64
CA ASP A 179 -2.88 -1.63 8.17
C ASP A 179 -2.29 -3.04 8.02
N LEU A 180 -1.93 -3.68 9.13
CA LEU A 180 -1.33 -5.02 9.13
C LEU A 180 -2.35 -6.14 9.33
N ARG A 181 -3.65 -5.88 9.22
CA ARG A 181 -4.71 -6.87 9.51
C ARG A 181 -4.87 -7.96 8.45
N LEU A 182 -4.29 -7.81 7.27
CA LEU A 182 -4.33 -8.83 6.22
C LEU A 182 -3.30 -9.96 6.42
N ARG A 183 -2.43 -9.87 7.44
CA ARG A 183 -1.50 -10.96 7.75
C ARG A 183 -2.24 -12.20 8.32
N PRO A 184 -1.67 -13.39 8.22
CA PRO A 184 -2.22 -14.61 8.83
C PRO A 184 -2.59 -14.43 10.30
N SER A 185 -3.84 -14.74 10.66
CA SER A 185 -4.34 -14.74 12.04
C SER A 185 -3.92 -13.52 12.87
N PRO A 186 -4.27 -12.28 12.47
CA PRO A 186 -3.70 -11.04 13.03
C PRO A 186 -3.90 -10.85 14.53
N GLU A 187 -4.87 -11.56 15.13
CA GLU A 187 -5.16 -11.49 16.57
C GLU A 187 -4.13 -12.21 17.44
N ILE A 188 -3.39 -13.17 16.88
CA ILE A 188 -2.48 -14.04 17.64
C ILE A 188 -1.05 -14.07 17.09
N THR A 189 -0.83 -13.63 15.85
CA THR A 189 0.48 -13.67 15.21
C THR A 189 1.26 -12.37 15.40
N PRO A 190 2.62 -12.43 15.42
CA PRO A 190 3.46 -11.25 15.37
C PRO A 190 3.17 -10.39 14.14
N ILE A 191 3.61 -9.13 14.17
CA ILE A 191 3.43 -8.20 13.03
C ILE A 191 4.32 -8.55 11.83
N VAL A 192 5.33 -9.37 12.01
CA VAL A 192 6.23 -9.90 10.96
C VAL A 192 6.30 -11.41 11.14
N LEU A 193 6.17 -12.16 10.06
CA LEU A 193 6.09 -13.62 10.08
C LEU A 193 7.34 -14.26 9.46
N PRO A 194 7.83 -15.38 9.99
CA PRO A 194 8.80 -16.21 9.26
C PRO A 194 8.20 -16.65 7.92
N VAL A 195 8.99 -16.59 6.86
CA VAL A 195 8.49 -16.89 5.50
C VAL A 195 7.90 -18.29 5.41
N ASP A 196 8.58 -19.30 5.97
CA ASP A 196 8.13 -20.71 5.90
C ASP A 196 6.85 -20.95 6.73
N ALA A 197 6.70 -20.26 7.87
CA ALA A 197 5.48 -20.32 8.67
C ALA A 197 4.29 -19.67 7.93
N ALA A 198 4.53 -18.58 7.22
CA ALA A 198 3.51 -17.94 6.39
C ALA A 198 3.10 -18.84 5.21
N ILE A 199 4.05 -19.49 4.52
CA ILE A 199 3.77 -20.46 3.45
C ILE A 199 2.90 -21.60 4.00
N SER A 200 3.34 -22.27 5.09
CA SER A 200 2.61 -23.37 5.71
C SER A 200 1.18 -22.98 6.11
N TYR A 201 0.97 -21.75 6.57
CA TYR A 201 -0.36 -21.23 6.87
C TYR A 201 -1.25 -21.18 5.63
N TYR A 202 -0.75 -20.62 4.52
CA TYR A 202 -1.54 -20.51 3.28
C TYR A 202 -1.78 -21.85 2.60
N GLU A 203 -0.92 -22.82 2.78
CA GLU A 203 -1.11 -24.18 2.29
C GLU A 203 -2.17 -24.97 3.04
N SER A 204 -2.32 -24.76 4.36
CA SER A 204 -3.07 -25.66 5.23
C SER A 204 -4.22 -25.03 6.02
N GLN A 205 -4.15 -23.74 6.36
CA GLN A 205 -5.08 -23.10 7.31
C GLN A 205 -5.85 -21.91 6.72
N ALA A 206 -5.33 -21.31 5.65
CA ALA A 206 -5.87 -20.07 5.12
C ALA A 206 -7.31 -20.22 4.60
N LEU A 207 -8.10 -19.20 4.85
CA LEU A 207 -9.49 -19.14 4.43
C LEU A 207 -9.61 -18.75 2.95
N ALA A 208 -10.71 -19.17 2.32
CA ALA A 208 -10.93 -18.93 0.89
C ALA A 208 -10.92 -17.45 0.50
N TRP A 209 -11.34 -16.54 1.39
CA TRP A 209 -11.35 -15.11 1.14
C TRP A 209 -9.92 -14.51 1.08
N GLU A 210 -8.94 -15.13 1.74
CA GLU A 210 -7.56 -14.66 1.73
C GLU A 210 -6.95 -14.81 0.33
N ARG A 211 -7.42 -15.75 -0.49
CA ARG A 211 -7.06 -15.83 -1.91
C ARG A 211 -7.39 -14.55 -2.67
N ALA A 212 -8.58 -13.99 -2.41
CA ALA A 212 -8.98 -12.74 -3.05
C ALA A 212 -8.04 -11.58 -2.69
N ALA A 213 -7.50 -11.56 -1.46
CA ALA A 213 -6.52 -10.57 -1.06
C ALA A 213 -5.21 -10.68 -1.85
N PHE A 214 -4.80 -11.90 -2.24
CA PHE A 214 -3.55 -12.15 -2.97
C PHE A 214 -3.65 -12.00 -4.48
N ILE A 215 -4.84 -11.85 -5.07
CA ILE A 215 -4.99 -11.59 -6.53
C ILE A 215 -4.11 -10.43 -6.99
N ARG A 216 -3.94 -9.42 -6.14
CA ARG A 216 -3.20 -8.19 -6.41
C ARG A 216 -1.89 -8.09 -5.64
N ALA A 217 -1.42 -9.19 -5.04
CA ALA A 217 -0.22 -9.15 -4.22
C ALA A 217 1.06 -9.08 -5.06
N ARG A 218 2.03 -8.32 -4.60
CA ARG A 218 3.39 -8.24 -5.18
C ARG A 218 4.44 -7.94 -4.12
N ALA A 219 5.69 -8.33 -4.39
CA ALA A 219 6.84 -7.96 -3.58
C ALA A 219 7.17 -6.47 -3.79
N ALA A 220 6.81 -5.61 -2.82
CA ALA A 220 6.88 -4.15 -2.98
C ALA A 220 8.18 -3.54 -2.47
N ALA A 221 8.71 -4.01 -1.33
CA ALA A 221 9.81 -3.36 -0.65
C ALA A 221 10.68 -4.35 0.15
N GLY A 222 11.89 -3.94 0.49
CA GLY A 222 12.88 -4.76 1.18
C GLY A 222 13.49 -5.81 0.26
N ASP A 223 13.69 -7.03 0.76
CA ASP A 223 14.16 -8.16 -0.02
C ASP A 223 13.07 -8.67 -0.98
N ARG A 224 13.02 -8.06 -2.16
CA ARG A 224 12.01 -8.42 -3.17
C ARG A 224 12.16 -9.85 -3.68
N ALA A 225 13.38 -10.42 -3.65
CA ALA A 225 13.59 -11.80 -4.05
C ALA A 225 12.95 -12.76 -3.06
N LEU A 226 13.07 -12.49 -1.75
CA LEU A 226 12.35 -13.22 -0.71
C LEU A 226 10.84 -13.09 -0.88
N GLY A 227 10.34 -11.87 -1.13
CA GLY A 227 8.93 -11.62 -1.36
C GLY A 227 8.39 -12.36 -2.57
N GLN A 228 9.13 -12.39 -3.68
CA GLN A 228 8.74 -13.10 -4.89
C GLN A 228 8.73 -14.61 -4.68
N ARG A 229 9.76 -15.18 -4.02
CA ARG A 229 9.79 -16.60 -3.64
C ARG A 229 8.53 -16.99 -2.87
N PHE A 230 8.16 -16.20 -1.87
CA PHE A 230 6.93 -16.44 -1.12
C PHE A 230 5.68 -16.46 -2.01
N LEU A 231 5.53 -15.47 -2.91
CA LEU A 231 4.38 -15.40 -3.82
C LEU A 231 4.33 -16.57 -4.79
N ASP A 232 5.48 -17.01 -5.29
CA ASP A 232 5.59 -18.17 -6.19
C ASP A 232 5.16 -19.46 -5.48
N GLU A 233 5.58 -19.65 -4.22
CA GLU A 233 5.24 -20.84 -3.42
C GLU A 233 3.75 -20.89 -3.04
N ILE A 234 3.12 -19.75 -2.72
CA ILE A 234 1.67 -19.74 -2.43
C ILE A 234 0.79 -19.64 -3.69
N SER A 235 1.37 -19.49 -4.87
CA SER A 235 0.63 -19.39 -6.14
C SER A 235 -0.39 -20.53 -6.34
N PRO A 236 -0.10 -21.80 -6.02
CA PRO A 236 -1.09 -22.88 -6.12
C PRO A 236 -2.29 -22.71 -5.17
N PHE A 237 -2.12 -22.02 -4.04
CA PHE A 237 -3.21 -21.68 -3.15
C PHE A 237 -4.09 -20.59 -3.77
N VAL A 238 -3.49 -19.55 -4.35
CA VAL A 238 -4.22 -18.42 -4.96
C VAL A 238 -4.90 -18.85 -6.25
N TRP A 239 -4.14 -19.45 -7.17
CA TRP A 239 -4.52 -19.76 -8.54
C TRP A 239 -4.74 -21.26 -8.75
N ARG A 240 -5.86 -21.79 -8.25
CA ARG A 240 -6.19 -23.20 -8.48
C ARG A 240 -6.65 -23.44 -9.91
N ARG A 241 -6.10 -24.48 -10.55
CA ARG A 241 -6.45 -24.89 -11.93
C ARG A 241 -7.88 -25.42 -12.07
N GLY A 242 -8.58 -25.75 -11.01
CA GLY A 242 -9.94 -26.29 -10.98
C GLY A 242 -10.93 -25.34 -10.31
N LEU A 243 -12.18 -25.33 -10.82
CA LEU A 243 -13.28 -24.62 -10.17
C LEU A 243 -13.48 -25.14 -8.74
N ASP A 244 -13.09 -24.35 -7.77
CA ASP A 244 -13.40 -24.60 -6.36
C ASP A 244 -14.72 -23.91 -6.00
N PHE A 245 -15.82 -24.58 -6.32
CA PHE A 245 -17.17 -24.10 -5.98
C PHE A 245 -17.36 -23.88 -4.48
N GLY A 246 -16.57 -24.55 -3.62
CA GLY A 246 -16.55 -24.32 -2.18
C GLY A 246 -16.06 -22.93 -1.85
N ALA A 247 -14.87 -22.56 -2.35
CA ALA A 247 -14.27 -21.24 -2.14
C ALA A 247 -15.16 -20.11 -2.69
N VAL A 248 -15.73 -20.27 -3.87
CA VAL A 248 -16.66 -19.28 -4.45
C VAL A 248 -17.88 -19.09 -3.54
N ARG A 249 -18.46 -20.17 -3.00
CA ARG A 249 -19.57 -20.09 -2.06
C ARG A 249 -19.19 -19.41 -0.75
N GLU A 250 -18.01 -19.67 -0.21
CA GLU A 250 -17.52 -19.03 1.01
C GLU A 250 -17.31 -17.54 0.84
N ILE A 251 -16.66 -17.10 -0.26
CA ILE A 251 -16.46 -15.68 -0.58
C ILE A 251 -17.81 -14.99 -0.75
N ARG A 252 -18.74 -15.61 -1.47
CA ARG A 252 -20.10 -15.10 -1.64
C ARG A 252 -20.86 -15.00 -0.31
N ALA A 253 -20.79 -16.02 0.52
CA ALA A 253 -21.43 -16.02 1.84
C ALA A 253 -20.83 -14.93 2.75
N MET A 254 -19.52 -14.68 2.67
CA MET A 254 -18.87 -13.58 3.39
C MET A 254 -19.35 -12.22 2.88
N SER A 255 -19.42 -12.02 1.57
CA SER A 255 -19.96 -10.79 0.97
C SER A 255 -21.39 -10.50 1.46
N HIS A 256 -22.24 -11.53 1.49
CA HIS A 256 -23.60 -11.40 2.00
C HIS A 256 -23.63 -11.03 3.49
N ARG A 257 -22.83 -11.69 4.33
CA ARG A 257 -22.77 -11.36 5.78
C ARG A 257 -22.31 -9.91 6.01
N ILE A 258 -21.30 -9.44 5.28
CA ILE A 258 -20.83 -8.06 5.37
C ILE A 258 -21.94 -7.11 4.96
N ARG A 259 -22.56 -7.33 3.81
CA ARG A 259 -23.69 -6.54 3.34
C ARG A 259 -24.82 -6.47 4.37
N ASP A 260 -25.26 -7.61 4.86
CA ASP A 260 -26.41 -7.69 5.76
C ASP A 260 -26.12 -6.98 7.09
N HIS A 261 -24.87 -7.09 7.60
CA HIS A 261 -24.43 -6.38 8.81
C HIS A 261 -24.43 -4.86 8.64
N TYR A 262 -23.94 -4.36 7.50
CA TYR A 262 -23.80 -2.92 7.28
C TYR A 262 -25.03 -2.26 6.60
N SER A 263 -25.90 -3.05 5.97
CA SER A 263 -27.14 -2.53 5.35
C SER A 263 -28.35 -2.54 6.29
N ALA A 264 -28.24 -3.21 7.44
CA ALA A 264 -29.36 -3.31 8.38
C ALA A 264 -29.80 -1.90 8.85
N GLY A 265 -31.02 -1.51 8.47
CA GLY A 265 -31.59 -0.21 8.84
C GLY A 265 -31.08 1.01 8.05
N GLN A 266 -30.23 0.84 7.04
CA GLN A 266 -29.79 1.96 6.20
C GLN A 266 -30.78 2.21 5.04
N LEU A 267 -31.20 3.46 4.90
CA LEU A 267 -31.96 3.94 3.75
C LEU A 267 -31.01 4.56 2.71
N PHE A 268 -31.33 4.42 1.42
CA PHE A 268 -30.61 5.13 0.38
C PHE A 268 -30.80 6.64 0.56
N GLY A 269 -29.69 7.39 0.58
CA GLY A 269 -29.69 8.83 0.76
C GLY A 269 -28.42 9.34 1.42
N PRO A 270 -28.39 10.60 1.87
CA PRO A 270 -27.24 11.16 2.59
C PRO A 270 -26.88 10.29 3.81
N GLY A 271 -25.59 9.92 3.92
CA GLY A 271 -25.09 9.06 5.01
C GLY A 271 -25.11 7.56 4.70
N TYR A 272 -25.57 7.12 3.51
CA TYR A 272 -25.49 5.72 3.10
C TYR A 272 -24.03 5.26 2.92
N ASP A 273 -23.68 4.07 3.45
CA ASP A 273 -22.33 3.51 3.32
C ASP A 273 -22.10 2.97 1.90
N LEU A 274 -21.55 3.80 1.03
CA LEU A 274 -21.23 3.44 -0.36
C LEU A 274 -20.16 2.37 -0.50
N LYS A 275 -19.38 2.08 0.55
CA LYS A 275 -18.33 1.07 0.50
C LYS A 275 -18.88 -0.31 0.86
N ARG A 276 -19.67 -0.42 1.91
CA ARG A 276 -20.07 -1.70 2.53
C ARG A 276 -21.57 -1.99 2.44
N GLY A 277 -22.37 -0.97 2.14
CA GLY A 277 -23.81 -1.10 1.96
C GLY A 277 -24.16 -1.88 0.69
N ARG A 278 -25.44 -2.20 0.53
CA ARG A 278 -25.96 -2.93 -0.64
C ARG A 278 -25.72 -2.14 -1.93
N GLY A 279 -25.18 -2.78 -2.94
CA GLY A 279 -24.77 -2.13 -4.20
C GLY A 279 -23.50 -1.29 -4.06
N GLY A 280 -22.78 -1.38 -2.95
CA GLY A 280 -21.57 -0.62 -2.68
C GLY A 280 -20.33 -1.17 -3.39
N ILE A 281 -19.23 -0.40 -3.28
CA ILE A 281 -17.93 -0.69 -3.93
C ILE A 281 -17.44 -2.11 -3.62
N ARG A 282 -17.60 -2.59 -2.38
CA ARG A 282 -17.15 -3.92 -1.98
C ARG A 282 -17.88 -5.06 -2.70
N GLU A 283 -19.17 -4.89 -3.00
CA GLU A 283 -19.89 -5.92 -3.79
C GLU A 283 -19.39 -5.97 -5.24
N ALA A 284 -19.10 -4.81 -5.85
CA ALA A 284 -18.52 -4.75 -7.19
C ALA A 284 -17.10 -5.36 -7.20
N GLU A 285 -16.27 -5.06 -6.21
CA GLU A 285 -14.94 -5.67 -6.06
C GLU A 285 -15.03 -7.20 -5.91
N PHE A 286 -15.90 -7.71 -5.05
CA PHE A 286 -16.07 -9.16 -4.87
C PHE A 286 -16.57 -9.86 -6.12
N PHE A 287 -17.47 -9.22 -6.88
CA PHE A 287 -17.91 -9.77 -8.17
C PHE A 287 -16.72 -9.97 -9.12
N ALA A 288 -15.89 -8.94 -9.31
CA ALA A 288 -14.70 -9.02 -10.15
C ALA A 288 -13.71 -10.08 -9.64
N GLN A 289 -13.42 -10.08 -8.33
CA GLN A 289 -12.46 -11.02 -7.71
C GLN A 289 -12.91 -12.48 -7.82
N ILE A 290 -14.21 -12.77 -7.70
CA ILE A 290 -14.74 -14.12 -7.91
C ILE A 290 -14.44 -14.58 -9.34
N HIS A 291 -14.67 -13.74 -10.34
CA HIS A 291 -14.36 -14.06 -11.73
C HIS A 291 -12.86 -14.23 -11.96
N GLN A 292 -12.03 -13.39 -11.37
CA GLN A 292 -10.57 -13.53 -11.41
C GLN A 292 -10.12 -14.87 -10.81
N LEU A 293 -10.65 -15.27 -9.65
CA LEU A 293 -10.30 -16.56 -9.03
C LEU A 293 -10.77 -17.78 -9.87
N ILE A 294 -11.90 -17.66 -10.58
CA ILE A 294 -12.42 -18.73 -11.43
C ILE A 294 -11.55 -18.90 -12.68
N HIS A 295 -11.09 -17.81 -13.27
CA HIS A 295 -10.43 -17.81 -14.59
C HIS A 295 -8.90 -17.67 -14.49
N GLY A 296 -8.38 -16.97 -13.47
CA GLY A 296 -6.96 -16.63 -13.31
C GLY A 296 -6.04 -17.84 -13.12
N GLY A 297 -6.56 -19.00 -12.71
CA GLY A 297 -5.76 -20.24 -12.68
C GLY A 297 -5.31 -20.73 -14.07
N ARG A 298 -5.90 -20.20 -15.15
CA ARG A 298 -5.53 -20.47 -16.55
C ARG A 298 -4.76 -19.31 -17.17
N ASP A 299 -5.03 -18.12 -16.72
CA ASP A 299 -4.42 -16.87 -17.18
C ASP A 299 -4.40 -15.87 -16.01
N PRO A 300 -3.31 -15.83 -15.24
CA PRO A 300 -3.16 -14.96 -14.07
C PRO A 300 -2.75 -13.51 -14.43
N SER A 301 -2.59 -13.17 -15.71
CA SER A 301 -2.20 -11.84 -16.20
C SER A 301 -3.30 -10.79 -16.09
#